data_f7441adfeed71804cb1d8668230a9899
#
_entry.id   f7441adfeed71804cb1d8668230a9899
#
_cell.length_a   1.000
_cell.length_b   1.000
_cell.length_c   1.000
_cell.angle_alpha   90.00
_cell.angle_beta   90.00
_cell.angle_gamma   90.00
#
_symmetry.space_group_name_H-M   'P 1'
#
loop_
_entity.id
_entity.type
_entity.pdbx_description
1 polymer ?
#
loop_
_entity_poly.entity_id
_entity_poly.type
_entity_poly.pdbx_seq_one_letter_code
_entity_poly.pdbx_strand_id
1 'polypeptide(L)'
;MQVWAVIAQKGGQSKTTLSTGFAVEAAREGASVVILDADDRQGSALYWSERRDDDDVMVKDSSVAGLPLHVSRGRSSGKIDLIIIDTPANSKDIAMLAAEQADFVIIPVAPRGLDVHSVLQTVKQVQQAGTPFAVILTQVPHQGGEGQEAHAGFAAKGVTMFDSRLHFRKDFYKATPLGRTAAETDPASKAAAELRAAYDEAKRLSGFTTKQVSEVR
;
A
#
# COMPACT_ATOMS: atom_id res chain seq x y z
N MET A 1 1.78 12.75 11.52
CA MET A 1 2.32 11.53 10.93
C MET A 1 1.26 10.44 10.97
N GLN A 2 1.10 9.69 9.90
CA GLN A 2 0.30 8.46 9.88
C GLN A 2 1.17 7.25 9.52
N VAL A 3 0.67 6.06 9.84
CA VAL A 3 1.25 4.77 9.48
C VAL A 3 0.20 3.99 8.70
N TRP A 4 0.52 3.63 7.46
CA TRP A 4 -0.30 2.74 6.66
C TRP A 4 0.36 1.37 6.56
N ALA A 5 -0.41 0.29 6.60
CA ALA A 5 0.09 -1.06 6.34
C ALA A 5 -0.58 -1.65 5.11
N VAL A 6 0.20 -2.22 4.21
CA VAL A 6 -0.31 -2.93 3.03
C VAL A 6 -0.21 -4.42 3.30
N ILE A 7 -1.34 -5.07 3.51
CA ILE A 7 -1.43 -6.44 4.03
C ILE A 7 -2.20 -7.35 3.07
N ALA A 8 -1.57 -8.44 2.64
CA ALA A 8 -2.26 -9.53 1.94
C ALA A 8 -1.58 -10.87 2.25
N GLN A 9 -2.35 -11.87 2.60
CA GLN A 9 -1.87 -13.22 2.91
C GLN A 9 -1.27 -13.91 1.69
N LYS A 10 -1.79 -13.64 0.50
CA LYS A 10 -1.34 -14.27 -0.74
C LYS A 10 -0.27 -13.45 -1.43
N GLY A 11 0.72 -14.13 -2.03
CA GLY A 11 1.71 -13.49 -2.89
C GLY A 11 1.11 -12.95 -4.18
N GLY A 12 1.76 -11.97 -4.80
CA GLY A 12 1.34 -11.43 -6.09
C GLY A 12 0.06 -10.58 -6.06
N GLN A 13 -0.33 -10.03 -4.90
CA GLN A 13 -1.51 -9.16 -4.76
C GLN A 13 -1.19 -7.67 -4.88
N SER A 14 -0.05 -7.31 -5.48
CA SER A 14 0.39 -5.92 -5.71
C SER A 14 0.70 -5.11 -4.42
N LYS A 15 1.09 -5.76 -3.32
CA LYS A 15 1.46 -5.04 -2.08
C LYS A 15 2.55 -4.01 -2.32
N THR A 16 3.72 -4.44 -2.75
CA THR A 16 4.87 -3.55 -3.01
C THR A 16 4.56 -2.49 -4.08
N THR A 17 3.75 -2.83 -5.10
CA THR A 17 3.30 -1.86 -6.11
C THR A 17 2.49 -0.72 -5.48
N LEU A 18 1.59 -1.04 -4.54
CA LEU A 18 0.83 -0.03 -3.81
C LEU A 18 1.71 0.72 -2.82
N SER A 19 2.57 0.02 -2.07
CA SER A 19 3.47 0.64 -1.09
C SER A 19 4.39 1.67 -1.74
N THR A 20 5.06 1.30 -2.82
CA THR A 20 5.95 2.20 -3.56
C THR A 20 5.18 3.30 -4.29
N GLY A 21 4.06 2.95 -4.92
CA GLY A 21 3.22 3.90 -5.63
C GLY A 21 2.64 4.99 -4.73
N PHE A 22 2.10 4.62 -3.60
CA PHE A 22 1.54 5.57 -2.63
C PHE A 22 2.63 6.42 -1.97
N ALA A 23 3.80 5.84 -1.73
CA ALA A 23 4.94 6.59 -1.21
C ALA A 23 5.39 7.69 -2.18
N VAL A 24 5.51 7.36 -3.47
CA VAL A 24 5.89 8.35 -4.49
C VAL A 24 4.82 9.43 -4.67
N GLU A 25 3.53 9.07 -4.69
CA GLU A 25 2.47 10.09 -4.80
C GLU A 25 2.46 11.01 -3.56
N ALA A 26 2.69 10.47 -2.35
CA ALA A 26 2.80 11.28 -1.14
C ALA A 26 4.02 12.20 -1.17
N ALA A 27 5.19 11.69 -1.61
CA ALA A 27 6.40 12.50 -1.75
C ALA A 27 6.23 13.63 -2.78
N ARG A 28 5.52 13.38 -3.88
CA ARG A 28 5.16 14.41 -4.87
C ARG A 28 4.29 15.53 -4.31
N GLU A 29 3.51 15.24 -3.29
CA GLU A 29 2.74 16.25 -2.54
C GLU A 29 3.57 16.94 -1.44
N GLY A 30 4.87 16.65 -1.35
CA GLY A 30 5.79 17.23 -0.37
C GLY A 30 5.81 16.54 0.99
N ALA A 31 5.20 15.35 1.12
CA ALA A 31 5.27 14.58 2.35
C ALA A 31 6.65 13.92 2.53
N SER A 32 7.15 13.89 3.76
CA SER A 32 8.30 13.08 4.13
C SER A 32 7.86 11.64 4.38
N VAL A 33 8.29 10.72 3.51
CA VAL A 33 7.78 9.34 3.47
C VAL A 33 8.87 8.32 3.76
N VAL A 34 8.51 7.30 4.52
CA VAL A 34 9.35 6.13 4.77
C VAL A 34 8.57 4.85 4.46
N ILE A 35 9.13 3.96 3.66
CA ILE A 35 8.64 2.58 3.54
C ILE A 35 9.43 1.70 4.51
N LEU A 36 8.75 0.94 5.35
CA LEU A 36 9.33 -0.15 6.13
C LEU A 36 9.07 -1.45 5.39
N ASP A 37 10.11 -2.03 4.79
CA ASP A 37 10.04 -3.34 4.14
C ASP A 37 10.14 -4.43 5.21
N ALA A 38 9.03 -5.09 5.50
CA ALA A 38 8.93 -6.14 6.49
C ALA A 38 9.08 -7.56 5.87
N ASP A 39 9.44 -7.66 4.59
CA ASP A 39 9.71 -8.91 3.90
C ASP A 39 11.22 -9.21 3.87
N ASP A 40 11.73 -9.78 4.95
CA ASP A 40 13.12 -10.16 5.14
C ASP A 40 13.64 -11.21 4.12
N ARG A 41 12.75 -11.88 3.39
CA ARG A 41 13.09 -12.92 2.41
C ARG A 41 13.22 -12.38 1.00
N GLN A 42 12.31 -11.49 0.60
CA GLN A 42 12.26 -10.96 -0.77
C GLN A 42 12.77 -9.53 -0.86
N GLY A 43 12.58 -8.71 0.18
CA GLY A 43 13.05 -7.32 0.22
C GLY A 43 12.62 -6.52 -1.02
N SER A 44 11.37 -6.67 -1.44
CA SER A 44 10.93 -6.15 -2.74
C SER A 44 10.92 -4.63 -2.81
N ALA A 45 10.60 -3.95 -1.71
CA ALA A 45 10.66 -2.50 -1.63
C ALA A 45 12.11 -2.01 -1.53
N LEU A 46 12.99 -2.73 -0.82
CA LEU A 46 14.43 -2.46 -0.79
C LEU A 46 15.05 -2.62 -2.19
N TYR A 47 14.77 -3.74 -2.86
CA TYR A 47 15.22 -3.98 -4.24
C TYR A 47 14.80 -2.84 -5.18
N TRP A 48 13.58 -2.32 -5.03
CA TRP A 48 13.09 -1.19 -5.79
C TRP A 48 13.88 0.09 -5.46
N SER A 49 14.15 0.37 -4.18
CA SER A 49 14.87 1.57 -3.76
C SER A 49 16.34 1.59 -4.21
N GLU A 50 17.00 0.45 -4.24
CA GLU A 50 18.40 0.32 -4.72
C GLU A 50 18.60 0.70 -6.20
N ARG A 51 17.51 0.75 -6.96
CA ARG A 51 17.48 1.10 -8.40
C ARG A 51 16.90 2.47 -8.67
N ARG A 52 16.54 3.16 -7.61
CA ARG A 52 15.95 4.47 -7.68
C ARG A 52 17.04 5.54 -7.76
N ASP A 53 16.90 6.46 -8.71
CA ASP A 53 17.80 7.61 -8.86
C ASP A 53 17.41 8.78 -7.92
N ASP A 54 16.16 8.79 -7.43
CA ASP A 54 15.60 9.84 -6.58
C ASP A 54 15.61 9.44 -5.10
N ASP A 55 15.98 10.38 -4.22
CA ASP A 55 16.03 10.20 -2.77
C ASP A 55 14.74 10.66 -2.05
N ASP A 56 13.65 10.82 -2.78
CA ASP A 56 12.37 11.36 -2.30
C ASP A 56 11.58 10.38 -1.39
N VAL A 57 11.86 9.08 -1.48
CA VAL A 57 11.27 8.03 -0.66
C VAL A 57 12.37 7.21 0.01
N MET A 58 12.44 7.29 1.33
CA MET A 58 13.34 6.43 2.11
C MET A 58 12.73 5.04 2.25
N VAL A 59 13.51 3.99 1.95
CA VAL A 59 13.13 2.61 2.24
C VAL A 59 14.07 2.02 3.28
N LYS A 60 13.52 1.35 4.26
CA LYS A 60 14.28 0.75 5.34
C LYS A 60 13.85 -0.70 5.56
N ASP A 61 14.82 -1.58 5.67
CA ASP A 61 14.59 -2.94 6.16
C ASP A 61 14.05 -2.91 7.59
N SER A 62 13.05 -3.71 7.86
CA SER A 62 12.42 -3.77 9.16
C SER A 62 12.05 -5.20 9.52
N SER A 63 12.90 -5.85 10.28
CA SER A 63 12.52 -7.13 10.89
C SER A 63 11.26 -6.99 11.73
N VAL A 64 10.57 -8.11 11.97
CA VAL A 64 9.37 -8.16 12.84
C VAL A 64 9.63 -7.49 14.19
N ALA A 65 10.74 -7.83 14.83
CA ALA A 65 11.10 -7.28 16.14
C ALA A 65 11.44 -5.78 16.07
N GLY A 66 11.93 -5.28 14.93
CA GLY A 66 12.30 -3.88 14.72
C GLY A 66 11.13 -2.97 14.38
N LEU A 67 10.02 -3.52 13.87
CA LEU A 67 8.92 -2.74 13.35
C LEU A 67 8.32 -1.74 14.37
N PRO A 68 7.96 -2.13 15.61
CA PRO A 68 7.43 -1.19 16.59
C PRO A 68 8.41 -0.08 16.94
N LEU A 69 9.72 -0.40 17.00
CA LEU A 69 10.76 0.58 17.28
C LEU A 69 10.90 1.60 16.15
N HIS A 70 10.86 1.16 14.89
CA HIS A 70 10.93 2.06 13.74
C HIS A 70 9.71 3.00 13.68
N VAL A 71 8.51 2.47 13.91
CA VAL A 71 7.28 3.28 13.97
C VAL A 71 7.36 4.29 15.12
N SER A 72 7.73 3.86 16.32
CA SER A 72 7.87 4.73 17.49
C SER A 72 8.89 5.86 17.26
N ARG A 73 10.05 5.55 16.69
CA ARG A 73 11.06 6.55 16.32
C ARG A 73 10.54 7.52 15.26
N GLY A 74 9.82 7.02 14.26
CA GLY A 74 9.18 7.87 13.27
C GLY A 74 8.21 8.87 13.91
N ARG A 75 7.31 8.37 14.78
CA ARG A 75 6.36 9.22 15.53
C ARG A 75 7.07 10.28 16.39
N SER A 76 8.14 9.89 17.08
CA SER A 76 8.87 10.78 17.97
C SER A 76 9.72 11.81 17.22
N SER A 77 10.13 11.53 15.99
CA SER A 77 11.02 12.43 15.23
C SER A 77 10.36 13.75 14.82
N GLY A 78 9.05 13.76 14.63
CA GLY A 78 8.29 14.89 14.09
C GLY A 78 8.63 15.27 12.64
N LYS A 79 9.51 14.50 11.99
CA LYS A 79 10.04 14.78 10.64
C LYS A 79 9.38 13.96 9.54
N ILE A 80 8.70 12.88 9.88
CA ILE A 80 8.05 11.97 8.94
C ILE A 80 6.56 12.26 8.93
N ASP A 81 5.97 12.34 7.76
CA ASP A 81 4.52 12.56 7.59
C ASP A 81 3.78 11.24 7.36
N LEU A 82 4.40 10.30 6.65
CA LEU A 82 3.82 8.99 6.35
C LEU A 82 4.85 7.86 6.47
N ILE A 83 4.49 6.80 7.19
CA ILE A 83 5.17 5.51 7.12
C ILE A 83 4.25 4.55 6.39
N ILE A 84 4.80 3.79 5.43
CA ILE A 84 4.10 2.67 4.77
C ILE A 84 4.81 1.37 5.13
N ILE A 85 4.10 0.42 5.71
CA ILE A 85 4.62 -0.91 6.04
C ILE A 85 4.27 -1.85 4.88
N ASP A 86 5.28 -2.28 4.12
CA ASP A 86 5.14 -3.32 3.09
C ASP A 86 5.36 -4.68 3.74
N THR A 87 4.33 -5.53 3.75
CA THR A 87 4.38 -6.80 4.47
C THR A 87 4.67 -7.99 3.54
N PRO A 88 5.32 -9.06 4.04
CA PRO A 88 5.47 -10.29 3.28
C PRO A 88 4.12 -10.97 3.03
N ALA A 89 4.10 -11.90 2.07
CA ALA A 89 3.01 -12.84 1.92
C ALA A 89 3.12 -13.97 2.97
N ASN A 90 2.00 -14.61 3.26
CA ASN A 90 1.95 -15.84 4.09
C ASN A 90 2.53 -15.71 5.52
N SER A 91 2.60 -14.50 6.06
CA SER A 91 3.04 -14.27 7.44
C SER A 91 1.92 -13.62 8.26
N LYS A 92 1.24 -14.45 9.04
CA LYS A 92 0.11 -13.98 9.90
C LYS A 92 0.60 -13.09 11.03
N ASP A 93 1.75 -13.41 11.60
CA ASP A 93 2.30 -12.68 12.75
C ASP A 93 2.75 -11.27 12.34
N ILE A 94 3.44 -11.16 11.18
CA ILE A 94 3.85 -9.85 10.65
C ILE A 94 2.62 -9.03 10.23
N ALA A 95 1.64 -9.66 9.59
CA ALA A 95 0.40 -8.99 9.20
C ALA A 95 -0.35 -8.43 10.42
N MET A 96 -0.44 -9.20 11.51
CA MET A 96 -1.07 -8.76 12.75
C MET A 96 -0.31 -7.61 13.39
N LEU A 97 1.01 -7.76 13.54
CA LEU A 97 1.85 -6.72 14.10
C LEU A 97 1.80 -5.43 13.27
N ALA A 98 1.85 -5.53 11.94
CA ALA A 98 1.73 -4.37 11.06
C ALA A 98 0.37 -3.69 11.20
N ALA A 99 -0.73 -4.46 11.33
CA ALA A 99 -2.05 -3.91 11.58
C ALA A 99 -2.12 -3.18 12.93
N GLU A 100 -1.54 -3.73 14.00
CA GLU A 100 -1.48 -3.10 15.34
C GLU A 100 -0.66 -1.80 15.35
N GLN A 101 0.36 -1.69 14.51
CA GLN A 101 1.20 -0.47 14.40
C GLN A 101 0.60 0.59 13.48
N ALA A 102 -0.35 0.22 12.61
CA ALA A 102 -0.91 1.10 11.59
C ALA A 102 -2.08 1.94 12.10
N ASP A 103 -2.23 3.12 11.53
CA ASP A 103 -3.41 3.97 11.66
C ASP A 103 -4.47 3.60 10.59
N PHE A 104 -4.04 3.00 9.48
CA PHE A 104 -4.91 2.52 8.41
C PHE A 104 -4.31 1.31 7.69
N VAL A 105 -5.13 0.33 7.36
CA VAL A 105 -4.71 -0.87 6.63
C VAL A 105 -5.33 -0.92 5.25
N ILE A 106 -4.51 -1.19 4.24
CA ILE A 106 -4.90 -1.38 2.85
C ILE A 106 -4.74 -2.85 2.51
N ILE A 107 -5.82 -3.49 2.08
CA ILE A 107 -5.84 -4.92 1.76
C ILE A 107 -6.02 -5.10 0.25
N PRO A 108 -4.95 -5.29 -0.52
CA PRO A 108 -5.07 -5.58 -1.95
C PRO A 108 -5.56 -6.99 -2.22
N VAL A 109 -6.40 -7.13 -3.24
CA VAL A 109 -6.91 -8.43 -3.71
C VAL A 109 -7.12 -8.44 -5.21
N ALA A 110 -6.67 -9.50 -5.88
CA ALA A 110 -7.08 -9.77 -7.25
C ALA A 110 -8.47 -10.44 -7.26
N PRO A 111 -9.40 -10.10 -8.20
CA PRO A 111 -10.74 -10.65 -8.25
C PRO A 111 -10.76 -12.08 -8.83
N ARG A 112 -9.98 -12.98 -8.22
CA ARG A 112 -9.92 -14.40 -8.57
C ARG A 112 -10.63 -15.18 -7.48
N GLY A 113 -11.49 -16.14 -7.82
CA GLY A 113 -12.40 -16.79 -6.89
C GLY A 113 -11.77 -17.32 -5.59
N LEU A 114 -10.58 -17.91 -5.65
CA LEU A 114 -9.85 -18.39 -4.46
C LEU A 114 -9.22 -17.25 -3.63
N ASP A 115 -8.96 -16.10 -4.23
CA ASP A 115 -8.34 -14.96 -3.57
C ASP A 115 -9.35 -14.24 -2.65
N VAL A 116 -10.62 -14.24 -3.02
CA VAL A 116 -11.73 -13.69 -2.21
C VAL A 116 -11.83 -14.38 -0.85
N HIS A 117 -11.63 -15.70 -0.79
CA HIS A 117 -11.69 -16.41 0.49
C HIS A 117 -10.52 -16.02 1.43
N SER A 118 -9.31 -15.90 0.89
CA SER A 118 -8.12 -15.53 1.66
C SER A 118 -8.22 -14.11 2.22
N VAL A 119 -8.87 -13.20 1.49
CA VAL A 119 -9.09 -11.81 1.93
C VAL A 119 -9.98 -11.74 3.16
N LEU A 120 -11.04 -12.54 3.23
CA LEU A 120 -11.92 -12.54 4.41
C LEU A 120 -11.19 -12.99 5.69
N GLN A 121 -10.15 -13.83 5.56
CA GLN A 121 -9.28 -14.18 6.69
C GLN A 121 -8.39 -12.98 7.07
N THR A 122 -7.83 -12.26 6.10
CA THR A 122 -7.06 -11.03 6.35
C THR A 122 -7.92 -9.96 7.00
N VAL A 123 -9.14 -9.76 6.50
CA VAL A 123 -10.12 -8.82 7.07
C VAL A 123 -10.39 -9.15 8.54
N LYS A 124 -10.64 -10.42 8.87
CA LYS A 124 -10.86 -10.83 10.26
C LYS A 124 -9.65 -10.55 11.16
N GLN A 125 -8.43 -10.77 10.66
CA GLN A 125 -7.21 -10.47 11.39
C GLN A 125 -7.08 -8.97 11.68
N VAL A 126 -7.29 -8.12 10.67
CA VAL A 126 -7.21 -6.66 10.83
C VAL A 126 -8.32 -6.14 11.75
N GLN A 127 -9.52 -6.72 11.67
CA GLN A 127 -10.61 -6.42 12.61
C GLN A 127 -10.24 -6.75 14.06
N GLN A 128 -9.49 -7.83 14.30
CA GLN A 128 -9.00 -8.19 15.65
C GLN A 128 -7.99 -7.16 16.19
N ALA A 129 -7.18 -6.56 15.32
CA ALA A 129 -6.29 -5.44 15.69
C ALA A 129 -7.05 -4.14 16.00
N GLY A 130 -8.31 -4.03 15.59
CA GLY A 130 -9.13 -2.84 15.78
C GLY A 130 -8.77 -1.67 14.87
N THR A 131 -7.90 -1.90 13.89
CA THR A 131 -7.40 -0.86 12.99
C THR A 131 -8.35 -0.63 11.83
N PRO A 132 -8.69 0.63 11.48
CA PRO A 132 -9.46 0.96 10.28
C PRO A 132 -8.79 0.40 9.02
N PHE A 133 -9.59 -0.14 8.11
CA PHE A 133 -9.08 -0.72 6.87
C PHE A 133 -10.03 -0.55 5.70
N ALA A 134 -9.49 -0.72 4.49
CA ALA A 134 -10.28 -0.90 3.29
C ALA A 134 -9.61 -1.89 2.33
N VAL A 135 -10.43 -2.58 1.53
CA VAL A 135 -9.99 -3.55 0.53
C VAL A 135 -9.95 -2.86 -0.82
N ILE A 136 -8.85 -3.01 -1.56
CA ILE A 136 -8.69 -2.50 -2.92
C ILE A 136 -8.56 -3.65 -3.91
N LEU A 137 -9.33 -3.59 -5.00
CA LEU A 137 -9.19 -4.54 -6.11
C LEU A 137 -7.95 -4.19 -6.94
N THR A 138 -7.09 -5.17 -7.12
CA THR A 138 -5.87 -5.08 -7.95
C THR A 138 -5.89 -6.13 -9.05
N GLN A 139 -5.09 -5.93 -10.11
CA GLN A 139 -5.01 -6.87 -11.23
C GLN A 139 -6.38 -7.22 -11.84
N VAL A 140 -7.30 -6.26 -11.83
CA VAL A 140 -8.63 -6.44 -12.38
C VAL A 140 -8.53 -6.63 -13.91
N PRO A 141 -9.15 -7.67 -14.48
CA PRO A 141 -9.20 -7.81 -15.93
C PRO A 141 -9.88 -6.60 -16.59
N HIS A 142 -9.44 -6.25 -17.81
CA HIS A 142 -10.05 -5.14 -18.55
C HIS A 142 -11.45 -5.48 -19.10
N GLN A 143 -11.73 -6.77 -19.24
CA GLN A 143 -12.99 -7.31 -19.74
C GLN A 143 -13.53 -8.29 -18.71
N GLY A 144 -14.85 -8.45 -18.68
CA GLY A 144 -15.54 -9.33 -17.72
C GLY A 144 -16.16 -8.56 -16.55
N GLY A 145 -16.95 -9.28 -15.76
CA GLY A 145 -17.68 -8.75 -14.59
C GLY A 145 -16.99 -9.00 -13.26
N GLU A 146 -15.85 -9.73 -13.24
CA GLU A 146 -15.23 -10.27 -12.03
C GLU A 146 -14.88 -9.17 -11.00
N GLY A 147 -14.42 -8.01 -11.47
CA GLY A 147 -14.14 -6.88 -10.61
C GLY A 147 -15.39 -6.31 -9.93
N GLN A 148 -16.50 -6.19 -10.68
CA GLN A 148 -17.76 -5.69 -10.12
C GLN A 148 -18.40 -6.71 -9.17
N GLU A 149 -18.38 -7.99 -9.54
CA GLU A 149 -18.89 -9.09 -8.71
C GLU A 149 -18.11 -9.20 -7.39
N ALA A 150 -16.77 -9.12 -7.44
CA ALA A 150 -15.93 -9.16 -6.26
C ALA A 150 -16.21 -7.94 -5.35
N HIS A 151 -16.29 -6.74 -5.92
CA HIS A 151 -16.60 -5.51 -5.16
C HIS A 151 -17.97 -5.64 -4.48
N ALA A 152 -19.01 -6.01 -5.22
CA ALA A 152 -20.36 -6.19 -4.67
C ALA A 152 -20.39 -7.29 -3.59
N GLY A 153 -19.66 -8.40 -3.82
CA GLY A 153 -19.58 -9.51 -2.88
C GLY A 153 -18.91 -9.15 -1.55
N PHE A 154 -17.90 -8.28 -1.54
CA PHE A 154 -17.28 -7.77 -0.32
C PHE A 154 -18.17 -6.72 0.35
N ALA A 155 -18.73 -5.79 -0.40
CA ALA A 155 -19.63 -4.76 0.13
C ALA A 155 -20.86 -5.39 0.81
N ALA A 156 -21.45 -6.42 0.23
CA ALA A 156 -22.57 -7.16 0.80
C ALA A 156 -22.22 -7.86 2.14
N LYS A 157 -20.93 -8.06 2.44
CA LYS A 157 -20.43 -8.59 3.72
C LYS A 157 -20.02 -7.47 4.70
N GLY A 158 -20.33 -6.22 4.39
CA GLY A 158 -19.97 -5.07 5.23
C GLY A 158 -18.47 -4.73 5.23
N VAL A 159 -17.72 -5.19 4.21
CA VAL A 159 -16.31 -4.85 4.07
C VAL A 159 -16.19 -3.50 3.37
N THR A 160 -15.44 -2.58 3.97
CA THR A 160 -15.13 -1.29 3.35
C THR A 160 -14.24 -1.52 2.12
N MET A 161 -14.68 -1.00 0.97
CA MET A 161 -14.01 -1.14 -0.32
C MET A 161 -13.51 0.21 -0.82
N PHE A 162 -12.41 0.19 -1.54
CA PHE A 162 -12.08 1.29 -2.45
C PHE A 162 -13.03 1.27 -3.65
N ASP A 163 -13.48 2.43 -4.09
CA ASP A 163 -14.18 2.60 -5.38
C ASP A 163 -13.17 2.50 -6.54
N SER A 164 -11.97 3.02 -6.32
CA SER A 164 -10.84 2.91 -7.25
C SER A 164 -10.31 1.47 -7.29
N ARG A 165 -9.70 1.11 -8.42
CA ARG A 165 -9.12 -0.21 -8.65
C ARG A 165 -7.91 -0.12 -9.56
N LEU A 166 -6.99 -1.08 -9.43
CA LEU A 166 -5.87 -1.23 -10.35
C LEU A 166 -6.15 -2.38 -11.32
N HIS A 167 -6.20 -2.07 -12.61
CA HIS A 167 -6.33 -3.12 -13.62
C HIS A 167 -5.00 -3.84 -13.85
N PHE A 168 -5.06 -5.03 -14.46
CA PHE A 168 -3.88 -5.75 -14.88
C PHE A 168 -3.20 -5.00 -16.02
N ARG A 169 -2.14 -4.24 -15.70
CA ARG A 169 -1.38 -3.44 -16.65
C ARG A 169 0.10 -3.78 -16.60
N LYS A 170 0.73 -3.86 -17.78
CA LYS A 170 2.16 -4.10 -17.90
C LYS A 170 3.00 -3.01 -17.26
N ASP A 171 2.46 -1.79 -17.21
CA ASP A 171 3.15 -0.61 -16.67
C ASP A 171 3.53 -0.79 -15.19
N PHE A 172 2.70 -1.46 -14.39
CA PHE A 172 3.00 -1.72 -12.98
C PHE A 172 4.20 -2.65 -12.81
N TYR A 173 4.24 -3.80 -13.51
CA TYR A 173 5.33 -4.76 -13.32
C TYR A 173 6.60 -4.41 -14.10
N LYS A 174 6.53 -3.53 -15.11
CA LYS A 174 7.70 -3.04 -15.83
C LYS A 174 8.42 -1.91 -15.11
N ALA A 175 7.71 -1.09 -14.34
CA ALA A 175 8.29 0.03 -13.62
C ALA A 175 9.11 -0.41 -12.40
N THR A 176 8.63 -1.39 -11.63
CA THR A 176 9.26 -1.83 -10.38
C THR A 176 10.74 -2.24 -10.53
N PRO A 177 11.14 -3.05 -11.52
CA PRO A 177 12.55 -3.42 -11.70
C PRO A 177 13.47 -2.24 -12.08
N LEU A 178 12.89 -1.11 -12.46
CA LEU A 178 13.62 0.12 -12.80
C LEU A 178 13.72 1.10 -11.62
N GLY A 179 13.30 0.73 -10.41
CA GLY A 179 13.23 1.63 -9.28
C GLY A 179 12.17 2.72 -9.43
N ARG A 180 11.20 2.53 -10.33
CA ARG A 180 10.16 3.51 -10.67
C ARG A 180 8.77 2.96 -10.40
N THR A 181 7.81 3.86 -10.37
CA THR A 181 6.38 3.56 -10.40
C THR A 181 5.81 3.76 -11.81
N ALA A 182 4.61 3.25 -12.07
CA ALA A 182 3.94 3.48 -13.34
C ALA A 182 3.71 4.98 -13.60
N ALA A 183 3.46 5.76 -12.56
CA ALA A 183 3.25 7.19 -12.64
C ALA A 183 4.53 7.98 -12.98
N GLU A 184 5.70 7.46 -12.66
CA GLU A 184 6.99 8.06 -13.02
C GLU A 184 7.44 7.66 -14.43
N THR A 185 7.12 6.43 -14.84
CA THR A 185 7.49 5.92 -16.17
C THR A 185 6.66 6.56 -17.28
N ASP A 186 5.34 6.69 -17.07
CA ASP A 186 4.42 7.36 -17.98
C ASP A 186 3.29 8.04 -17.19
N PRO A 187 3.47 9.33 -16.83
CA PRO A 187 2.48 10.08 -16.04
C PRO A 187 1.11 10.21 -16.70
N ALA A 188 1.02 10.06 -18.02
CA ALA A 188 -0.23 10.13 -18.80
C ALA A 188 -0.92 8.77 -18.95
N SER A 189 -0.28 7.68 -18.50
CA SER A 189 -0.83 6.33 -18.62
C SER A 189 -2.08 6.14 -17.76
N LYS A 190 -2.91 5.18 -18.19
CA LYS A 190 -4.04 4.74 -17.37
C LYS A 190 -3.59 4.12 -16.04
N ALA A 191 -2.42 3.49 -15.99
CA ALA A 191 -1.85 2.95 -14.77
C ALA A 191 -1.52 4.06 -13.77
N ALA A 192 -0.93 5.17 -14.23
CA ALA A 192 -0.67 6.34 -13.42
C ALA A 192 -1.96 6.97 -12.87
N ALA A 193 -2.98 7.10 -13.72
CA ALA A 193 -4.28 7.64 -13.30
C ALA A 193 -4.96 6.76 -12.24
N GLU A 194 -4.94 5.43 -12.43
CA GLU A 194 -5.51 4.48 -11.46
C GLU A 194 -4.78 4.49 -10.11
N LEU A 195 -3.44 4.55 -10.15
CA LEU A 195 -2.63 4.62 -8.94
C LEU A 195 -2.90 5.90 -8.15
N ARG A 196 -2.97 7.03 -8.85
CA ARG A 196 -3.26 8.34 -8.26
C ARG A 196 -4.65 8.38 -7.64
N ALA A 197 -5.66 7.88 -8.35
CA ALA A 197 -7.02 7.77 -7.83
C ALA A 197 -7.09 6.90 -6.56
N ALA A 198 -6.36 5.78 -6.54
CA ALA A 198 -6.28 4.91 -5.36
C ALA A 198 -5.56 5.59 -4.18
N TYR A 199 -4.50 6.35 -4.43
CA TYR A 199 -3.82 7.12 -3.40
C TYR A 199 -4.72 8.22 -2.83
N ASP A 200 -5.39 8.99 -3.67
CA ASP A 200 -6.32 10.05 -3.23
C ASP A 200 -7.46 9.48 -2.38
N GLU A 201 -7.94 8.31 -2.75
CA GLU A 201 -8.95 7.61 -1.97
C GLU A 201 -8.41 7.08 -0.64
N ALA A 202 -7.19 6.55 -0.61
CA ALA A 202 -6.52 6.13 0.62
C ALA A 202 -6.37 7.31 1.59
N LYS A 203 -5.99 8.50 1.10
CA LYS A 203 -5.96 9.74 1.90
C LYS A 203 -7.32 10.04 2.51
N ARG A 204 -8.36 10.00 1.71
CA ARG A 204 -9.74 10.28 2.16
C ARG A 204 -10.20 9.29 3.23
N LEU A 205 -9.97 8.00 3.02
CA LEU A 205 -10.39 6.94 3.93
C LEU A 205 -9.61 6.92 5.25
N SER A 206 -8.32 7.25 5.20
CA SER A 206 -7.45 7.30 6.39
C SER A 206 -7.48 8.64 7.11
N GLY A 207 -8.00 9.70 6.48
CA GLY A 207 -7.90 11.06 6.98
C GLY A 207 -6.48 11.64 6.92
N PHE A 208 -5.61 11.09 6.06
CA PHE A 208 -4.25 11.61 5.87
C PHE A 208 -4.27 12.93 5.11
N THR A 209 -3.56 13.91 5.66
CA THR A 209 -3.33 15.20 5.02
C THR A 209 -1.83 15.49 5.00
N THR A 210 -1.31 15.87 3.85
CA THR A 210 0.04 16.40 3.73
C THR A 210 0.09 17.80 4.39
N LYS A 211 1.15 18.08 5.14
CA LYS A 211 1.38 19.45 5.61
C LYS A 211 1.62 20.31 4.37
N GLN A 212 0.80 21.33 4.16
CA GLN A 212 1.14 22.34 3.15
C GLN A 212 2.54 22.87 3.48
N VAL A 213 3.45 22.77 2.52
CA VAL A 213 4.72 23.49 2.60
C VAL A 213 4.32 24.97 2.67
N SER A 214 4.40 25.55 3.88
CA SER A 214 4.29 27.00 4.02
C SER A 214 5.44 27.58 3.18
N GLU A 215 5.10 28.21 2.07
CA GLU A 215 6.03 29.02 1.28
C GLU A 215 6.72 29.98 2.26
N VAL A 216 7.96 29.66 2.59
CA VAL A 216 8.85 30.62 3.24
C VAL A 216 9.17 31.67 2.19
N ARG A 217 8.48 32.79 2.29
CA ARG A 217 8.80 34.02 1.55
C ARG A 217 10.10 34.62 2.07
#